data_60bc505de1f38f8b190f5e5728070f34
#
_entry.id   60bc505de1f38f8b190f5e5728070f34
#
_cell.length_a   1.000
_cell.length_b   1.000
_cell.length_c   1.000
_cell.angle_alpha   90.00
_cell.angle_beta   90.00
_cell.angle_gamma   90.00
#
_symmetry.space_group_name_H-M   'P 1'
#
loop_
_entity.id
_entity.type
_entity.pdbx_description
1 polymer ?
#
loop_
_entity_poly.entity_id
_entity_poly.type
_entity_poly.pdbx_seq_one_letter_code
_entity_poly.pdbx_strand_id
1 'polypeptide(L)'
;MGTDMFGYVEARWDRWWDEDDREWHMAIDTMHLYNGRSYLAFGCLFGVRDNTFRPLAADRGLPPDASEEVRAQFGDGRYGDSWITWAELSATDWDEPATEVDDCVLEYRRDAEGAWEMYGRNTNLTRFAELSGITDPRALHRAGRSHPEGTEWHDGDRLFRIGRLRRKDAVDSEWEPIWSVMRTLAAIHGDDAVRLVAGFG
;
A
#
# COMPACT_ATOMS: atom_id res chain seq x y z
N MET A 1 3.33 12.59 16.47
CA MET A 1 2.31 12.96 15.49
C MET A 1 2.22 11.87 14.45
N GLY A 2 1.03 11.49 14.03
CA GLY A 2 0.84 10.54 12.93
C GLY A 2 1.06 11.22 11.59
N THR A 3 1.24 10.42 10.52
CA THR A 3 1.33 10.90 9.15
C THR A 3 0.07 10.48 8.41
N ASP A 4 -0.64 11.42 7.84
CA ASP A 4 -1.78 11.20 6.98
C ASP A 4 -1.37 11.35 5.52
N MET A 5 -2.04 10.63 4.62
CA MET A 5 -1.90 10.79 3.19
C MET A 5 -3.02 11.69 2.66
N PHE A 6 -2.63 12.62 1.82
CA PHE A 6 -3.54 13.42 0.98
C PHE A 6 -3.27 13.03 -0.45
N GLY A 7 -4.28 12.70 -1.21
CA GLY A 7 -4.07 12.20 -2.56
C GLY A 7 -5.22 12.52 -3.49
N TYR A 8 -4.91 12.52 -4.78
CA TYR A 8 -5.86 12.80 -5.85
C TYR A 8 -5.62 11.82 -6.98
N VAL A 9 -6.68 11.21 -7.46
CA VAL A 9 -6.63 10.52 -8.75
C VAL A 9 -6.82 11.58 -9.83
N GLU A 10 -5.87 11.65 -10.73
CA GLU A 10 -5.96 12.43 -11.95
C GLU A 10 -6.14 11.54 -13.16
N ALA A 11 -6.90 12.02 -14.13
CA ALA A 11 -7.00 11.39 -15.43
C ALA A 11 -6.80 12.44 -16.54
N ARG A 12 -6.24 11.99 -17.64
CA ARG A 12 -6.01 12.80 -18.82
C ARG A 12 -6.91 12.28 -19.95
N TRP A 13 -7.73 13.15 -20.50
CA TRP A 13 -8.59 12.79 -21.62
C TRP A 13 -8.63 13.89 -22.67
N ASP A 14 -8.91 13.46 -23.89
CA ASP A 14 -9.13 14.40 -25.01
C ASP A 14 -10.52 15.02 -24.85
N ARG A 15 -10.58 16.33 -24.91
CA ARG A 15 -11.87 17.00 -25.12
C ARG A 15 -12.27 16.78 -26.58
N TRP A 16 -13.45 16.23 -26.80
CA TRP A 16 -13.95 15.86 -28.13
C TRP A 16 -13.98 17.02 -29.16
N TRP A 17 -13.76 18.25 -28.72
CA TRP A 17 -13.67 19.45 -29.56
C TRP A 17 -12.24 20.04 -29.68
N ASP A 18 -11.26 19.47 -29.00
CA ASP A 18 -9.87 19.93 -29.03
C ASP A 18 -8.95 18.73 -28.88
N GLU A 19 -8.51 18.19 -30.02
CA GLU A 19 -7.65 17.00 -30.09
C GLU A 19 -6.22 17.26 -29.56
N ASP A 20 -5.80 18.53 -29.46
CA ASP A 20 -4.45 18.91 -28.99
C ASP A 20 -4.40 19.17 -27.48
N ASP A 21 -5.54 19.29 -26.80
CA ASP A 21 -5.63 19.65 -25.38
C ASP A 21 -5.85 18.41 -24.50
N ARG A 22 -4.75 17.67 -24.26
CA ARG A 22 -4.71 16.53 -23.34
C ARG A 22 -4.26 16.97 -21.96
N GLU A 23 -5.04 17.76 -21.28
CA GLU A 23 -4.75 18.20 -19.93
C GLU A 23 -5.13 17.16 -18.88
N TRP A 24 -4.38 17.17 -17.76
CA TRP A 24 -4.74 16.41 -16.58
C TRP A 24 -5.85 17.11 -15.82
N HIS A 25 -6.80 16.33 -15.33
CA HIS A 25 -7.91 16.80 -14.51
C HIS A 25 -8.00 15.97 -13.22
N MET A 26 -8.30 16.62 -12.12
CA MET A 26 -8.61 15.94 -10.87
C MET A 26 -9.93 15.18 -11.02
N ALA A 27 -9.87 13.85 -10.95
CA ALA A 27 -11.05 13.00 -11.03
C ALA A 27 -11.72 12.84 -9.66
N ILE A 28 -10.93 12.61 -8.60
CA ILE A 28 -11.44 12.44 -7.24
C ILE A 28 -10.35 12.69 -6.19
N ASP A 29 -10.75 13.23 -5.04
CA ASP A 29 -9.96 13.26 -3.81
C ASP A 29 -10.00 11.89 -3.14
N THR A 30 -8.83 11.32 -2.84
CA THR A 30 -8.72 10.00 -2.21
C THR A 30 -9.29 9.91 -0.81
N MET A 31 -9.50 11.02 -0.12
CA MET A 31 -10.17 11.05 1.19
C MET A 31 -11.61 10.50 1.13
N HIS A 32 -12.24 10.51 -0.06
CA HIS A 32 -13.56 9.90 -0.27
C HIS A 32 -13.51 8.38 -0.43
N LEU A 33 -12.32 7.82 -0.66
CA LEU A 33 -12.09 6.42 -0.98
C LEU A 33 -11.29 5.68 0.09
N TYR A 34 -10.36 6.39 0.73
CA TYR A 34 -9.42 5.84 1.69
C TYR A 34 -9.07 6.92 2.74
N ASN A 35 -9.28 6.60 4.00
CA ASN A 35 -8.88 7.45 5.13
C ASN A 35 -8.00 6.70 6.15
N GLY A 36 -7.44 5.58 5.74
CA GLY A 36 -6.56 4.76 6.55
C GLY A 36 -5.17 5.38 6.75
N ARG A 37 -4.43 4.81 7.69
CA ARG A 37 -3.06 5.24 8.02
C ARG A 37 -2.15 4.01 8.02
N SER A 38 -1.89 3.44 6.85
CA SER A 38 -0.98 2.32 6.68
C SER A 38 0.43 2.80 6.32
N TYR A 39 1.32 2.90 7.30
CA TYR A 39 2.72 3.27 7.03
C TYR A 39 3.42 2.24 6.14
N LEU A 40 3.05 0.97 6.25
CA LEU A 40 3.57 -0.07 5.39
C LEU A 40 3.22 0.17 3.92
N ALA A 41 1.96 0.56 3.64
CA ALA A 41 1.53 0.93 2.29
C ALA A 41 2.21 2.22 1.81
N PHE A 42 2.32 3.24 2.66
CA PHE A 42 3.01 4.49 2.33
C PHE A 42 4.48 4.25 1.98
N GLY A 43 5.16 3.36 2.73
CA GLY A 43 6.53 2.93 2.44
C GLY A 43 6.63 2.16 1.14
N CYS A 44 5.75 1.17 0.93
CA CYS A 44 5.73 0.34 -0.26
C CYS A 44 5.48 1.15 -1.55
N LEU A 45 4.56 2.09 -1.51
CA LEU A 45 4.21 2.92 -2.67
C LEU A 45 5.18 4.08 -2.87
N PHE A 46 5.44 4.86 -1.80
CA PHE A 46 6.06 6.19 -1.91
C PHE A 46 7.33 6.37 -1.08
N GLY A 47 7.78 5.37 -0.33
CA GLY A 47 8.98 5.46 0.52
C GLY A 47 8.79 6.30 1.79
N VAL A 48 7.54 6.47 2.25
CA VAL A 48 7.21 7.31 3.40
C VAL A 48 6.95 6.46 4.64
N ARG A 49 7.67 6.74 5.74
CA ARG A 49 7.51 6.13 7.07
C ARG A 49 7.92 4.66 7.21
N ASP A 50 8.04 3.90 6.16
CA ASP A 50 8.41 2.50 6.19
C ASP A 50 9.40 2.18 5.06
N ASN A 51 10.30 1.23 5.29
CA ASN A 51 11.35 0.83 4.35
C ASN A 51 11.39 -0.70 4.13
N THR A 52 10.32 -1.39 4.44
CA THR A 52 10.20 -2.85 4.25
C THR A 52 10.39 -3.24 2.77
N PHE A 53 9.91 -2.39 1.86
CA PHE A 53 10.04 -2.58 0.42
C PHE A 53 10.86 -1.46 -0.21
N ARG A 54 11.50 -1.76 -1.35
CA ARG A 54 11.91 -0.70 -2.27
C ARG A 54 10.64 -0.02 -2.79
N PRO A 55 10.48 1.29 -2.60
CA PRO A 55 9.25 1.97 -3.00
C PRO A 55 9.06 1.96 -4.51
N LEU A 56 7.81 1.95 -4.95
CA LEU A 56 7.44 1.98 -6.37
C LEU A 56 7.68 3.37 -6.97
N ALA A 57 7.38 4.42 -6.21
CA ALA A 57 7.36 5.80 -6.71
C ALA A 57 7.80 6.80 -5.64
N ALA A 58 9.05 6.70 -5.16
CA ALA A 58 9.57 7.62 -4.14
C ALA A 58 10.08 8.94 -4.74
N ASP A 59 9.88 10.02 -4.01
CA ASP A 59 10.53 11.33 -4.21
C ASP A 59 10.41 11.91 -5.63
N ARG A 60 9.30 11.68 -6.32
CA ARG A 60 9.09 12.22 -7.68
C ARG A 60 8.68 13.69 -7.67
N GLY A 61 8.29 14.21 -6.49
CA GLY A 61 7.68 15.53 -6.38
C GLY A 61 6.28 15.59 -6.97
N LEU A 62 5.71 16.79 -7.00
CA LEU A 62 4.47 17.03 -7.72
C LEU A 62 4.70 16.91 -9.22
N PRO A 63 3.81 16.22 -9.99
CA PRO A 63 3.96 16.16 -11.44
C PRO A 63 4.06 17.55 -12.05
N PRO A 64 5.02 17.81 -12.97
CA PRO A 64 5.18 19.13 -13.57
C PRO A 64 3.96 19.56 -14.40
N ASP A 65 3.18 18.60 -14.85
CA ASP A 65 1.93 18.73 -15.62
C ASP A 65 0.68 18.40 -14.79
N ALA A 66 0.76 18.46 -13.44
CA ALA A 66 -0.43 18.28 -12.59
C ALA A 66 -1.51 19.30 -12.94
N SER A 67 -2.78 18.90 -12.79
CA SER A 67 -3.91 19.82 -12.96
C SER A 67 -3.82 21.03 -12.03
N GLU A 68 -4.45 22.14 -12.41
CA GLU A 68 -4.49 23.34 -11.58
C GLU A 68 -5.16 23.06 -10.24
N GLU A 69 -6.22 22.24 -10.25
CA GLU A 69 -6.94 21.82 -9.05
C GLU A 69 -6.04 21.07 -8.07
N VAL A 70 -5.26 20.10 -8.57
CA VAL A 70 -4.33 19.34 -7.73
C VAL A 70 -3.19 20.24 -7.24
N ARG A 71 -2.59 21.08 -8.09
CA ARG A 71 -1.54 22.02 -7.67
C ARG A 71 -2.00 22.95 -6.56
N ALA A 72 -3.23 23.43 -6.62
CA ALA A 72 -3.80 24.31 -5.60
C ALA A 72 -3.92 23.64 -4.22
N GLN A 73 -3.98 22.29 -4.19
CA GLN A 73 -4.08 21.51 -2.95
C GLN A 73 -2.71 21.17 -2.34
N PHE A 74 -1.63 21.23 -3.14
CA PHE A 74 -0.26 20.96 -2.67
C PHE A 74 0.41 22.29 -2.28
N GLY A 75 0.55 22.54 -1.00
CA GLY A 75 1.14 23.76 -0.45
C GLY A 75 2.17 23.47 0.64
N ASP A 76 2.63 24.52 1.32
CA ASP A 76 3.60 24.45 2.41
C ASP A 76 3.14 23.52 3.53
N GLY A 77 4.08 22.71 4.07
CA GLY A 77 3.85 21.82 5.22
C GLY A 77 3.57 20.36 4.84
N ARG A 78 3.53 20.02 3.57
CA ARG A 78 3.53 18.63 3.08
C ARG A 78 4.96 18.16 2.79
N TYR A 79 5.15 16.86 2.76
CA TYR A 79 6.42 16.22 2.41
C TYR A 79 6.16 14.90 1.66
N GLY A 80 7.20 14.37 1.00
CA GLY A 80 7.12 13.11 0.29
C GLY A 80 6.15 13.12 -0.89
N ASP A 81 5.94 14.31 -1.50
CA ASP A 81 5.10 14.43 -2.67
C ASP A 81 5.59 13.50 -3.77
N SER A 82 4.68 12.72 -4.31
CA SER A 82 5.00 11.78 -5.39
C SER A 82 3.76 11.38 -6.16
N TRP A 83 3.94 10.61 -7.22
CA TRP A 83 2.85 10.13 -8.06
C TRP A 83 3.21 8.80 -8.70
N ILE A 84 2.19 8.02 -9.05
CA ILE A 84 2.33 6.73 -9.72
C ILE A 84 1.19 6.56 -10.74
N THR A 85 1.52 6.08 -11.94
CA THR A 85 0.53 5.82 -12.99
C THR A 85 -0.17 4.49 -12.76
N TRP A 86 -1.35 4.34 -13.36
CA TRP A 86 -2.03 3.03 -13.39
C TRP A 86 -1.21 2.00 -14.17
N ALA A 87 -0.53 2.40 -15.25
CA ALA A 87 0.37 1.52 -15.99
C ALA A 87 1.46 0.91 -15.09
N GLU A 88 2.09 1.70 -14.22
CA GLU A 88 3.10 1.21 -13.27
C GLU A 88 2.49 0.29 -12.21
N LEU A 89 1.33 0.66 -11.66
CA LEU A 89 0.63 -0.17 -10.66
C LEU A 89 0.17 -1.51 -11.24
N SER A 90 -0.37 -1.52 -12.45
CA SER A 90 -0.83 -2.74 -13.13
C SER A 90 0.31 -3.66 -13.54
N ALA A 91 1.50 -3.14 -13.77
CA ALA A 91 2.71 -3.89 -14.09
C ALA A 91 3.49 -4.37 -12.85
N THR A 92 3.08 -3.95 -11.64
CA THR A 92 3.78 -4.31 -10.40
C THR A 92 3.59 -5.79 -10.05
N ASP A 93 4.67 -6.48 -9.70
CA ASP A 93 4.61 -7.79 -9.07
C ASP A 93 4.19 -7.66 -7.60
N TRP A 94 2.91 -7.81 -7.36
CA TRP A 94 2.32 -7.72 -6.00
C TRP A 94 2.69 -8.90 -5.11
N ASP A 95 3.23 -9.99 -5.67
CA ASP A 95 3.75 -11.14 -4.92
C ASP A 95 5.23 -11.02 -4.59
N GLU A 96 5.92 -9.96 -5.04
CA GLU A 96 7.32 -9.68 -4.69
C GLU A 96 7.48 -9.63 -3.16
N PRO A 97 8.36 -10.50 -2.59
CA PRO A 97 8.62 -10.51 -1.16
C PRO A 97 9.51 -9.35 -0.74
N ALA A 98 9.36 -8.90 0.50
CA ALA A 98 10.30 -8.00 1.15
C ALA A 98 11.72 -8.60 1.19
N THR A 99 12.74 -7.74 1.22
CA THR A 99 14.15 -8.19 1.29
C THR A 99 14.46 -8.89 2.61
N GLU A 100 13.90 -8.39 3.71
CA GLU A 100 14.13 -8.88 5.06
C GLU A 100 12.93 -9.71 5.56
N VAL A 101 13.22 -10.65 6.45
CA VAL A 101 12.21 -11.35 7.24
C VAL A 101 11.56 -10.33 8.20
N ASP A 102 10.25 -10.37 8.33
CA ASP A 102 9.55 -9.47 9.24
C ASP A 102 9.93 -9.76 10.70
N ASP A 103 10.15 -8.70 11.48
CA ASP A 103 10.41 -8.84 12.92
C ASP A 103 9.24 -9.44 13.68
N CYS A 104 8.02 -9.27 13.15
CA CYS A 104 6.78 -9.74 13.72
C CYS A 104 6.46 -11.17 13.29
N VAL A 105 5.60 -11.84 14.04
CA VAL A 105 4.92 -13.03 13.54
C VAL A 105 3.77 -12.63 12.61
N LEU A 106 3.64 -13.32 11.49
CA LEU A 106 2.57 -13.14 10.51
C LEU A 106 1.46 -14.14 10.80
N GLU A 107 0.22 -13.65 10.99
CA GLU A 107 -0.97 -14.50 11.11
C GLU A 107 -1.63 -14.65 9.74
N TYR A 108 -1.94 -15.89 9.39
CA TYR A 108 -2.72 -16.25 8.22
C TYR A 108 -4.01 -16.92 8.66
N ARG A 109 -5.06 -16.75 7.89
CA ARG A 109 -6.35 -17.43 8.07
C ARG A 109 -6.76 -18.13 6.79
N ARG A 110 -7.54 -19.18 6.92
CA ARG A 110 -8.13 -19.83 5.76
C ARG A 110 -9.27 -18.98 5.22
N ASP A 111 -9.26 -18.76 3.91
CA ASP A 111 -10.39 -18.18 3.19
C ASP A 111 -11.51 -19.23 2.99
N ALA A 112 -12.57 -18.85 2.28
CA ALA A 112 -13.71 -19.71 1.99
C ALA A 112 -13.34 -20.92 1.09
N GLU A 113 -12.30 -20.79 0.30
CA GLU A 113 -11.75 -21.80 -0.58
C GLU A 113 -10.69 -22.69 0.11
N GLY A 114 -10.32 -22.35 1.35
CA GLY A 114 -9.36 -23.08 2.19
C GLY A 114 -7.89 -22.70 1.95
N ALA A 115 -7.61 -21.65 1.17
CA ALA A 115 -6.27 -21.10 1.00
C ALA A 115 -5.87 -20.25 2.20
N TRP A 116 -4.55 -20.12 2.43
CA TRP A 116 -4.03 -19.27 3.49
C TRP A 116 -3.91 -17.83 2.99
N GLU A 117 -4.66 -16.92 3.61
CA GLU A 117 -4.60 -15.49 3.37
C GLU A 117 -4.00 -14.76 4.57
N MET A 118 -3.13 -13.79 4.32
CA MET A 118 -2.50 -12.99 5.36
C MET A 118 -3.55 -12.14 6.07
N TYR A 119 -3.65 -12.29 7.39
CA TYR A 119 -4.60 -11.57 8.22
C TYR A 119 -3.99 -10.34 8.91
N GLY A 120 -2.71 -10.45 9.32
CA GLY A 120 -2.03 -9.33 9.95
C GLY A 120 -0.70 -9.69 10.60
N ARG A 121 -0.05 -8.66 11.14
CA ARG A 121 1.24 -8.73 11.84
C ARG A 121 1.01 -8.60 13.34
N ASN A 122 1.61 -9.48 14.12
CA ASN A 122 1.47 -9.48 15.59
C ASN A 122 0.00 -9.43 16.07
N THR A 123 -0.90 -9.97 15.29
CA THR A 123 -2.29 -10.17 15.69
C THR A 123 -2.38 -11.36 16.65
N ASN A 124 -3.36 -11.34 17.53
CA ASN A 124 -3.63 -12.43 18.45
C ASN A 124 -2.38 -12.98 19.20
N LEU A 125 -1.54 -12.09 19.70
CA LEU A 125 -0.28 -12.42 20.39
C LEU A 125 -0.48 -13.34 21.62
N THR A 126 -1.63 -13.25 22.29
CA THR A 126 -1.96 -14.15 23.42
C THR A 126 -1.98 -15.60 22.94
N ARG A 127 -2.67 -15.87 21.82
CA ARG A 127 -2.74 -17.22 21.27
C ARG A 127 -1.40 -17.69 20.74
N PHE A 128 -0.68 -16.79 20.08
CA PHE A 128 0.68 -17.08 19.62
C PHE A 128 1.63 -17.42 20.78
N ALA A 129 1.54 -16.71 21.92
CA ALA A 129 2.34 -17.00 23.10
C ALA A 129 2.08 -18.41 23.65
N GLU A 130 0.81 -18.83 23.71
CA GLU A 130 0.43 -20.19 24.15
C GLU A 130 1.03 -21.28 23.25
N LEU A 131 1.02 -21.07 21.93
CA LEU A 131 1.51 -22.06 20.96
C LEU A 131 3.05 -22.11 20.89
N SER A 132 3.69 -20.95 20.96
CA SER A 132 5.14 -20.83 20.84
C SER A 132 5.89 -21.07 22.16
N GLY A 133 5.19 -20.92 23.30
CA GLY A 133 5.80 -20.97 24.64
C GLY A 133 6.63 -19.73 24.98
N ILE A 134 6.57 -18.65 24.17
CA ILE A 134 7.29 -17.40 24.43
C ILE A 134 6.55 -16.63 25.53
N THR A 135 7.23 -16.40 26.66
CA THR A 135 6.67 -15.69 27.81
C THR A 135 7.14 -14.25 27.95
N ASP A 136 8.29 -13.90 27.33
CA ASP A 136 8.78 -12.52 27.33
C ASP A 136 8.01 -11.68 26.29
N PRO A 137 7.32 -10.60 26.71
CA PRO A 137 6.54 -9.77 25.79
C PRO A 137 7.38 -9.13 24.67
N ARG A 138 8.65 -8.79 24.93
CA ARG A 138 9.52 -8.19 23.90
C ARG A 138 9.92 -9.20 22.86
N ALA A 139 10.27 -10.42 23.26
CA ALA A 139 10.58 -11.52 22.35
C ALA A 139 9.33 -11.90 21.54
N LEU A 140 8.14 -11.90 22.16
CA LEU A 140 6.88 -12.20 21.50
C LEU A 140 6.59 -11.21 20.36
N HIS A 141 6.75 -9.90 20.62
CA HIS A 141 6.55 -8.87 19.60
C HIS A 141 7.60 -8.86 18.47
N ARG A 142 8.73 -9.55 18.66
CA ARG A 142 9.83 -9.61 17.71
C ARG A 142 10.25 -11.06 17.43
N ALA A 143 9.26 -11.94 17.34
CA ALA A 143 9.50 -13.37 17.17
C ALA A 143 10.28 -13.70 15.89
N GLY A 144 10.15 -12.88 14.86
CA GLY A 144 10.92 -13.00 13.61
C GLY A 144 12.42 -12.83 13.78
N ARG A 145 12.88 -12.15 14.84
CA ARG A 145 14.31 -12.02 15.14
C ARG A 145 14.93 -13.26 15.80
N SER A 146 14.12 -14.10 16.39
CA SER A 146 14.56 -15.22 17.22
C SER A 146 14.25 -16.58 16.62
N HIS A 147 13.46 -16.64 15.55
CA HIS A 147 13.09 -17.88 14.89
C HIS A 147 13.47 -17.83 13.41
N PRO A 148 13.89 -18.96 12.82
CA PRO A 148 14.18 -19.06 11.40
C PRO A 148 12.97 -18.72 10.53
N GLU A 149 13.22 -18.15 9.34
CA GLU A 149 12.21 -18.00 8.29
C GLU A 149 11.56 -19.37 7.98
N GLY A 150 10.23 -19.38 7.84
CA GLY A 150 9.46 -20.59 7.59
C GLY A 150 9.05 -21.35 8.85
N THR A 151 9.41 -20.88 10.06
CA THR A 151 8.87 -21.47 11.30
C THR A 151 7.36 -21.22 11.38
N GLU A 152 6.59 -22.28 11.68
CA GLU A 152 5.13 -22.27 11.69
C GLU A 152 4.53 -22.82 12.96
N TRP A 153 3.40 -22.25 13.37
CA TRP A 153 2.54 -22.75 14.42
C TRP A 153 1.09 -22.79 13.94
N HIS A 154 0.48 -23.95 13.96
CA HIS A 154 -0.87 -24.18 13.46
C HIS A 154 -1.89 -24.21 14.60
N ASP A 155 -3.04 -23.58 14.39
CA ASP A 155 -4.18 -23.54 15.31
C ASP A 155 -5.50 -23.60 14.53
N GLY A 156 -5.87 -24.77 14.07
CA GLY A 156 -7.07 -24.98 13.27
C GLY A 156 -7.02 -24.23 11.94
N ASP A 157 -7.85 -23.20 11.80
CA ASP A 157 -7.98 -22.33 10.65
C ASP A 157 -7.00 -21.13 10.67
N ARG A 158 -6.07 -21.12 11.63
CA ARG A 158 -5.03 -20.11 11.79
C ARG A 158 -3.65 -20.72 11.62
N LEU A 159 -2.76 -19.92 11.04
CA LEU A 159 -1.36 -20.22 10.89
C LEU A 159 -0.55 -18.98 11.31
N PHE A 160 0.35 -19.16 12.25
CA PHE A 160 1.37 -18.17 12.59
C PHE A 160 2.68 -18.59 11.90
N ARG A 161 3.30 -17.67 11.18
CA ARG A 161 4.53 -17.94 10.42
C ARG A 161 5.53 -16.84 10.59
N ILE A 162 6.80 -17.21 10.68
CA ILE A 162 7.91 -16.28 10.50
C ILE A 162 8.26 -16.24 9.02
N GLY A 163 8.18 -15.07 8.42
CA GLY A 163 8.39 -14.94 6.98
C GLY A 163 8.54 -13.51 6.51
N ARG A 164 8.50 -13.35 5.20
CA ARG A 164 8.56 -12.05 4.53
C ARG A 164 7.17 -11.61 4.13
N LEU A 165 6.90 -10.34 4.29
CA LEU A 165 5.72 -9.71 3.70
C LEU A 165 5.84 -9.70 2.18
N ARG A 166 4.71 -9.72 1.50
CA ARG A 166 4.62 -9.43 0.07
C ARG A 166 4.05 -8.03 -0.13
N ARG A 167 4.24 -7.43 -1.29
CA ARG A 167 3.68 -6.10 -1.58
C ARG A 167 2.17 -6.04 -1.39
N LYS A 168 1.45 -7.08 -1.79
CA LYS A 168 -0.01 -7.19 -1.56
C LYS A 168 -0.41 -7.20 -0.08
N ASP A 169 0.48 -7.64 0.82
CA ASP A 169 0.24 -7.62 2.27
C ASP A 169 0.45 -6.21 2.84
N ALA A 170 1.22 -5.36 2.14
CA ALA A 170 1.46 -3.98 2.52
C ALA A 170 0.36 -3.03 2.02
N VAL A 171 -0.11 -3.27 0.81
CA VAL A 171 -1.15 -2.49 0.13
C VAL A 171 -2.38 -3.38 0.03
N ASP A 172 -3.09 -3.48 1.14
CA ASP A 172 -4.19 -4.39 1.38
C ASP A 172 -5.52 -3.94 0.70
N SER A 173 -6.59 -4.64 1.01
CA SER A 173 -7.92 -4.38 0.45
C SER A 173 -8.51 -3.01 0.76
N GLU A 174 -7.98 -2.28 1.74
CA GLU A 174 -8.43 -0.91 2.03
C GLU A 174 -8.10 0.06 0.87
N TRP A 175 -7.12 -0.28 0.03
CA TRP A 175 -6.75 0.48 -1.16
C TRP A 175 -7.61 0.17 -2.40
N GLU A 176 -8.38 -0.92 -2.37
CA GLU A 176 -9.22 -1.35 -3.51
C GLU A 176 -10.17 -0.26 -4.03
N PRO A 177 -10.78 0.62 -3.21
CA PRO A 177 -11.59 1.70 -3.74
C PRO A 177 -10.80 2.65 -4.66
N ILE A 178 -9.55 2.99 -4.32
CA ILE A 178 -8.68 3.82 -5.17
C ILE A 178 -8.34 3.07 -6.45
N TRP A 179 -7.93 1.79 -6.34
CA TRP A 179 -7.59 0.97 -7.50
C TRP A 179 -8.76 0.76 -8.44
N SER A 180 -9.97 0.61 -7.91
CA SER A 180 -11.19 0.46 -8.70
C SER A 180 -11.50 1.71 -9.53
N VAL A 181 -11.33 2.90 -8.95
CA VAL A 181 -11.49 4.16 -9.67
C VAL A 181 -10.43 4.29 -10.75
N MET A 182 -9.16 4.08 -10.42
CA MET A 182 -8.05 4.19 -11.40
C MET A 182 -8.23 3.19 -12.55
N ARG A 183 -8.57 1.96 -12.25
CA ARG A 183 -8.85 0.89 -13.25
C ARG A 183 -9.99 1.28 -14.18
N THR A 184 -11.06 1.83 -13.62
CA THR A 184 -12.23 2.28 -14.41
C THR A 184 -11.87 3.40 -15.37
N LEU A 185 -11.13 4.40 -14.88
CA LEU A 185 -10.66 5.51 -15.71
C LEU A 185 -9.66 5.04 -16.77
N ALA A 186 -8.75 4.14 -16.41
CA ALA A 186 -7.76 3.59 -17.33
C ALA A 186 -8.41 2.77 -18.46
N ALA A 187 -9.48 2.03 -18.17
CA ALA A 187 -10.23 1.31 -19.19
C ALA A 187 -10.87 2.23 -20.24
N ILE A 188 -11.10 3.51 -19.88
CA ILE A 188 -11.70 4.50 -20.80
C ILE A 188 -10.62 5.31 -21.52
N HIS A 189 -9.58 5.73 -20.79
CA HIS A 189 -8.61 6.74 -21.26
C HIS A 189 -7.24 6.17 -21.59
N GLY A 190 -6.95 4.94 -21.17
CA GLY A 190 -5.65 4.27 -21.26
C GLY A 190 -4.86 4.31 -19.96
N ASP A 191 -4.00 3.31 -19.76
CA ASP A 191 -3.28 3.08 -18.50
C ASP A 191 -2.31 4.22 -18.16
N ASP A 192 -1.68 4.85 -19.15
CA ASP A 192 -0.77 5.99 -18.97
C ASP A 192 -1.51 7.33 -18.79
N ALA A 193 -2.82 7.33 -18.95
CA ALA A 193 -3.66 8.51 -18.80
C ALA A 193 -4.32 8.62 -17.42
N VAL A 194 -3.93 7.77 -16.46
CA VAL A 194 -4.45 7.79 -15.09
C VAL A 194 -3.30 7.69 -14.10
N ARG A 195 -3.30 8.55 -13.08
CA ARG A 195 -2.30 8.53 -12.01
C ARG A 195 -2.89 8.87 -10.65
N LEU A 196 -2.25 8.37 -9.61
CA LEU A 196 -2.44 8.80 -8.23
C LEU A 196 -1.33 9.79 -7.89
N VAL A 197 -1.69 10.97 -7.44
CA VAL A 197 -0.78 11.99 -6.88
C VAL A 197 -0.98 12.01 -5.38
N ALA A 198 0.08 11.88 -4.60
CA ALA A 198 0.03 11.80 -3.14
C ALA A 198 1.03 12.75 -2.47
N GLY A 199 0.67 13.24 -1.30
CA GLY A 199 1.53 13.99 -0.38
C GLY A 199 1.19 13.63 1.07
N PHE A 200 2.09 13.94 1.99
CA PHE A 200 2.00 13.49 3.38
C PHE A 200 2.17 14.66 4.36
N GLY A 201 1.50 14.56 5.54
CA GLY A 201 1.56 15.58 6.58
C GLY A 201 1.28 15.05 7.99
#